data_0febe30ee6a4affa41565ba808838091
#
_entry.id   0febe30ee6a4affa41565ba808838091
#
_cell.length_a   1.000
_cell.length_b   1.000
_cell.length_c   1.000
_cell.angle_alpha   90.00
_cell.angle_beta   90.00
_cell.angle_gamma   90.00
#
_symmetry.space_group_name_H-M   'P 1'
#
loop_
_entity.id
_entity.type
_entity.pdbx_description
1 polymer ?
#
loop_
_entity_poly.entity_id
_entity_poly.type
_entity_poly.pdbx_seq_one_letter_code
_entity_poly.pdbx_strand_id
1 'polypeptide(L)'
;DIYAECSADYDSKSECTKLFFKIVQNMMHLAVTHRTAAEIVYERADSEMPHMGLTTWKKAPDGRVQKSDTIVAKNYLSDREVSELNGITTSFLELAELRAKRHIITTMADWKRYLEQFLGANDYNAQDTAGKVSQEEAREKAYSEYEKYKVIQDRSFISDFDRFNGDDKLLPFDINPNNE
;
A
#
# COMPACT_ATOMS: atom_id res chain seq x y z
N ASP A 1 2.67 -21.01 -2.51
CA ASP A 1 3.63 -19.91 -2.27
C ASP A 1 4.99 -20.33 -2.85
N ILE A 2 5.45 -19.64 -3.89
CA ILE A 2 6.65 -20.02 -4.64
C ILE A 2 7.91 -20.08 -3.75
N TYR A 3 8.00 -19.23 -2.75
CA TYR A 3 9.12 -19.26 -1.80
C TYR A 3 9.11 -20.51 -0.93
N ALA A 4 7.92 -21.04 -0.58
CA ALA A 4 7.79 -22.27 0.16
C ALA A 4 8.27 -23.49 -0.67
N GLU A 5 8.09 -23.44 -1.99
CA GLU A 5 8.49 -24.51 -2.90
C GLU A 5 9.99 -24.47 -3.26
N CYS A 6 10.60 -23.28 -3.21
CA CYS A 6 11.97 -23.07 -3.70
C CYS A 6 12.99 -22.79 -2.60
N SER A 7 12.59 -22.58 -1.35
CA SER A 7 13.52 -22.21 -0.28
C SER A 7 13.77 -23.37 0.66
N ALA A 8 15.06 -23.67 0.88
CA ALA A 8 15.48 -24.77 1.73
C ALA A 8 15.18 -24.54 3.23
N ASP A 9 15.06 -23.28 3.64
CA ASP A 9 14.91 -22.82 5.01
C ASP A 9 13.59 -22.04 5.24
N TYR A 10 12.60 -22.24 4.36
CA TYR A 10 11.31 -21.56 4.51
C TYR A 10 10.52 -22.10 5.70
N ASP A 11 10.18 -21.22 6.62
CA ASP A 11 9.20 -21.43 7.67
C ASP A 11 8.32 -20.18 7.78
N SER A 12 7.04 -20.31 7.41
CA SER A 12 6.06 -19.19 7.40
C SER A 12 5.86 -18.52 8.77
N LYS A 13 6.22 -19.20 9.85
CA LYS A 13 6.08 -18.69 11.23
C LYS A 13 7.38 -18.09 11.76
N SER A 14 8.51 -18.34 11.11
CA SER A 14 9.80 -17.82 11.58
C SER A 14 9.88 -16.32 11.48
N GLU A 15 10.56 -15.68 12.42
CA GLU A 15 10.84 -14.24 12.39
C GLU A 15 11.72 -13.86 11.17
N CYS A 16 12.59 -14.77 10.74
CA CYS A 16 13.42 -14.58 9.55
C CYS A 16 12.59 -14.43 8.29
N THR A 17 11.60 -15.30 8.09
CA THR A 17 10.67 -15.23 6.95
C THR A 17 9.81 -13.97 6.98
N LYS A 18 9.27 -13.59 8.14
CA LYS A 18 8.51 -12.35 8.29
C LYS A 18 9.36 -11.12 7.99
N LEU A 19 10.59 -11.09 8.50
CA LEU A 19 11.54 -10.01 8.22
C LEU A 19 11.88 -9.92 6.73
N PHE A 20 12.09 -11.07 6.09
CA PHE A 20 12.33 -11.14 4.64
C PHE A 20 11.18 -10.49 3.85
N PHE A 21 9.93 -10.89 4.09
CA PHE A 21 8.80 -10.30 3.37
C PHE A 21 8.66 -8.80 3.61
N LYS A 22 8.95 -8.33 4.84
CA LYS A 22 8.97 -6.90 5.14
C LYS A 22 10.05 -6.16 4.34
N ILE A 23 11.25 -6.72 4.26
CA ILE A 23 12.37 -6.16 3.48
C ILE A 23 12.01 -6.11 2.00
N VAL A 24 11.53 -7.22 1.43
CA VAL A 24 11.10 -7.30 0.02
C VAL A 24 10.05 -6.23 -0.28
N GLN A 25 9.04 -6.11 0.56
CA GLN A 25 7.98 -5.14 0.40
C GLN A 25 8.50 -3.69 0.43
N ASN A 26 9.41 -3.38 1.37
CA ASN A 26 10.03 -2.06 1.43
C ASN A 26 10.90 -1.77 0.20
N MET A 27 11.70 -2.73 -0.26
CA MET A 27 12.56 -2.56 -1.44
C MET A 27 11.73 -2.32 -2.71
N MET A 28 10.61 -3.02 -2.86
CA MET A 28 9.68 -2.82 -3.98
C MET A 28 9.05 -1.42 -3.95
N HIS A 29 8.62 -0.94 -2.78
CA HIS A 29 8.11 0.43 -2.64
C HIS A 29 9.20 1.47 -2.92
N LEU A 30 10.40 1.29 -2.36
CA LEU A 30 11.54 2.18 -2.60
C LEU A 30 11.91 2.25 -4.09
N ALA A 31 11.88 1.12 -4.80
CA ALA A 31 12.18 1.05 -6.22
C ALA A 31 11.24 1.96 -7.04
N VAL A 32 9.94 1.95 -6.72
CA VAL A 32 8.92 2.66 -7.50
C VAL A 32 8.71 4.10 -7.02
N THR A 33 8.71 4.32 -5.70
CA THR A 33 8.28 5.60 -5.11
C THR A 33 9.41 6.40 -4.49
N HIS A 34 10.60 5.81 -4.34
CA HIS A 34 11.72 6.33 -3.55
C HIS A 34 11.36 6.59 -2.07
N ARG A 35 10.34 5.87 -1.56
CA ARG A 35 9.82 5.94 -0.20
C ARG A 35 9.57 4.55 0.37
N THR A 36 9.80 4.38 1.65
CA THR A 36 9.35 3.19 2.37
C THR A 36 7.83 3.19 2.52
N ALA A 37 7.25 2.03 2.82
CA ALA A 37 5.80 1.93 3.05
C ALA A 37 5.31 2.87 4.17
N ALA A 38 6.10 3.05 5.23
CA ALA A 38 5.78 3.97 6.31
C ALA A 38 5.82 5.43 5.84
N GLU A 39 6.84 5.82 5.07
CA GLU A 39 6.95 7.17 4.51
C GLU A 39 5.81 7.50 3.55
N ILE A 40 5.39 6.56 2.70
CA ILE A 40 4.23 6.76 1.81
C ILE A 40 2.98 7.09 2.62
N VAL A 41 2.67 6.29 3.66
CA VAL A 41 1.51 6.53 4.51
C VAL A 41 1.62 7.87 5.22
N TYR A 42 2.78 8.16 5.81
CA TYR A 42 3.01 9.39 6.56
C TYR A 42 2.87 10.65 5.71
N GLU A 43 3.42 10.64 4.49
CA GLU A 43 3.41 11.79 3.59
C GLU A 43 2.06 12.00 2.89
N ARG A 44 1.33 10.91 2.57
CA ARG A 44 0.14 10.96 1.72
C ARG A 44 -1.19 10.91 2.47
N ALA A 45 -1.19 10.51 3.75
CA ALA A 45 -2.40 10.53 4.57
C ALA A 45 -2.73 11.97 4.98
N ASP A 46 -3.79 12.52 4.38
CA ASP A 46 -4.22 13.90 4.58
C ASP A 46 -5.75 14.00 4.55
N SER A 47 -6.34 14.42 5.65
CA SER A 47 -7.80 14.55 5.81
C SER A 47 -8.44 15.59 4.89
N GLU A 48 -7.66 16.54 4.36
CA GLU A 48 -8.14 17.58 3.43
C GLU A 48 -8.19 17.10 1.98
N MET A 49 -7.50 15.99 1.69
CA MET A 49 -7.51 15.40 0.35
C MET A 49 -8.74 14.50 0.12
N PRO A 50 -9.23 14.40 -1.12
CA PRO A 50 -10.28 13.44 -1.47
C PRO A 50 -9.90 12.04 -1.00
N HIS A 51 -10.85 11.35 -0.34
CA HIS A 51 -10.63 10.02 0.22
C HIS A 51 -9.39 9.93 1.13
N MET A 52 -9.02 11.03 1.78
CA MET A 52 -7.85 11.09 2.66
C MET A 52 -6.52 10.83 1.93
N GLY A 53 -6.45 11.13 0.62
CA GLY A 53 -5.30 10.85 -0.24
C GLY A 53 -5.22 9.41 -0.74
N LEU A 54 -6.17 8.52 -0.37
CA LEU A 54 -6.22 7.16 -0.88
C LEU A 54 -6.71 7.13 -2.33
N THR A 55 -6.05 6.33 -3.15
CA THR A 55 -6.45 6.03 -4.54
C THR A 55 -7.33 4.79 -4.62
N THR A 56 -7.22 3.89 -3.62
CA THR A 56 -8.07 2.71 -3.47
C THR A 56 -8.26 2.35 -1.98
N TRP A 57 -9.33 1.63 -1.67
CA TRP A 57 -9.62 1.08 -0.33
C TRP A 57 -10.55 -0.12 -0.46
N LYS A 58 -10.79 -0.85 0.63
CA LYS A 58 -11.55 -2.11 0.62
C LYS A 58 -12.93 -2.02 -0.03
N LYS A 59 -13.60 -0.87 0.08
CA LYS A 59 -14.95 -0.63 -0.46
C LYS A 59 -14.98 0.43 -1.56
N ALA A 60 -13.84 0.69 -2.22
CA ALA A 60 -13.76 1.64 -3.33
C ALA A 60 -14.61 1.17 -4.52
N PRO A 61 -15.08 2.09 -5.39
CA PRO A 61 -14.94 3.54 -5.28
C PRO A 61 -16.00 4.20 -4.37
N ASP A 62 -17.19 3.62 -4.22
CA ASP A 62 -18.36 4.29 -3.63
C ASP A 62 -18.51 4.06 -2.12
N GLY A 63 -17.84 3.06 -1.58
CA GLY A 63 -17.95 2.71 -0.17
C GLY A 63 -17.05 3.56 0.71
N ARG A 64 -17.34 3.55 2.01
CA ARG A 64 -16.60 4.34 3.01
C ARG A 64 -15.16 3.85 3.19
N VAL A 65 -14.23 4.79 3.29
CA VAL A 65 -12.87 4.52 3.77
C VAL A 65 -12.93 4.04 5.22
N GLN A 66 -12.24 2.96 5.53
CA GLN A 66 -12.14 2.41 6.88
C GLN A 66 -10.78 2.77 7.49
N LYS A 67 -10.72 2.82 8.83
CA LYS A 67 -9.48 3.11 9.55
C LYS A 67 -8.35 2.14 9.19
N SER A 68 -8.66 0.86 8.94
CA SER A 68 -7.70 -0.15 8.50
C SER A 68 -7.12 0.10 7.11
N ASP A 69 -7.84 0.83 6.24
CA ASP A 69 -7.38 1.12 4.89
C ASP A 69 -6.25 2.15 4.89
N THR A 70 -6.24 3.05 5.88
CA THR A 70 -5.36 4.22 5.96
C THR A 70 -3.91 3.91 6.31
N ILE A 71 -3.63 2.70 6.78
CA ILE A 71 -2.27 2.24 7.12
C ILE A 71 -1.62 1.36 6.04
N VAL A 72 -2.32 1.16 4.93
CA VAL A 72 -1.87 0.32 3.82
C VAL A 72 -1.23 1.22 2.75
N ALA A 73 0.09 1.21 2.64
CA ALA A 73 0.84 2.06 1.71
C ALA A 73 0.37 1.92 0.25
N LYS A 74 0.05 0.70 -0.19
CA LYS A 74 -0.44 0.44 -1.54
C LYS A 74 -1.71 1.23 -1.88
N ASN A 75 -2.53 1.55 -0.90
CA ASN A 75 -3.77 2.30 -1.09
C ASN A 75 -3.54 3.77 -1.48
N TYR A 76 -2.33 4.28 -1.31
CA TYR A 76 -1.94 5.65 -1.66
C TYR A 76 -1.15 5.76 -2.97
N LEU A 77 -0.91 4.63 -3.66
CA LEU A 77 -0.15 4.63 -4.90
C LEU A 77 -1.03 5.08 -6.07
N SER A 78 -0.45 5.89 -6.95
CA SER A 78 -1.06 6.22 -8.24
C SER A 78 -1.14 4.99 -9.15
N ASP A 79 -2.00 5.03 -10.16
CA ASP A 79 -2.15 3.94 -11.14
C ASP A 79 -0.82 3.60 -11.81
N ARG A 80 0.03 4.60 -12.10
CA ARG A 80 1.36 4.41 -12.65
C ARG A 80 2.26 3.64 -11.67
N GLU A 81 2.31 4.06 -10.41
CA GLU A 81 3.10 3.40 -9.36
C GLU A 81 2.61 1.96 -9.12
N VAL A 82 1.29 1.74 -9.13
CA VAL A 82 0.71 0.39 -9.00
C VAL A 82 1.10 -0.49 -10.19
N SER A 83 1.00 0.03 -11.41
CA SER A 83 1.38 -0.69 -12.63
C SER A 83 2.85 -1.09 -12.62
N GLU A 84 3.73 -0.17 -12.25
CA GLU A 84 5.16 -0.39 -12.15
C GLU A 84 5.51 -1.40 -11.04
N LEU A 85 4.91 -1.25 -9.86
CA LEU A 85 5.07 -2.19 -8.75
C LEU A 85 4.63 -3.61 -9.12
N ASN A 86 3.50 -3.75 -9.81
CA ASN A 86 3.02 -5.04 -10.29
C ASN A 86 3.97 -5.63 -11.34
N GLY A 87 4.49 -4.83 -12.25
CA GLY A 87 5.48 -5.26 -13.26
C GLY A 87 6.74 -5.84 -12.63
N ILE A 88 7.35 -5.10 -11.69
CA ILE A 88 8.53 -5.54 -10.95
C ILE A 88 8.25 -6.85 -10.19
N THR A 89 7.12 -6.89 -9.47
CA THR A 89 6.73 -8.06 -8.67
C THR A 89 6.55 -9.28 -9.55
N THR A 90 5.83 -9.16 -10.67
CA THR A 90 5.60 -10.26 -11.61
C THR A 90 6.92 -10.77 -12.19
N SER A 91 7.79 -9.87 -12.67
CA SER A 91 9.09 -10.25 -13.25
C SER A 91 9.99 -10.96 -12.21
N PHE A 92 9.97 -10.51 -10.97
CA PHE A 92 10.75 -11.16 -9.91
C PHE A 92 10.18 -12.56 -9.55
N LEU A 93 8.85 -12.72 -9.55
CA LEU A 93 8.21 -14.01 -9.32
C LEU A 93 8.50 -15.00 -10.47
N GLU A 94 8.49 -14.54 -11.72
CA GLU A 94 8.86 -15.35 -12.89
C GLU A 94 10.33 -15.84 -12.79
N LEU A 95 11.24 -14.98 -12.33
CA LEU A 95 12.62 -15.36 -12.03
C LEU A 95 12.67 -16.45 -10.94
N ALA A 96 11.86 -16.31 -9.89
CA ALA A 96 11.79 -17.30 -8.81
C ALA A 96 11.27 -18.65 -9.31
N GLU A 97 10.22 -18.65 -10.16
CA GLU A 97 9.71 -19.86 -10.80
C GLU A 97 10.76 -20.56 -11.68
N LEU A 98 11.51 -19.77 -12.46
CA LEU A 98 12.56 -20.33 -13.31
C LEU A 98 13.64 -21.04 -12.47
N ARG A 99 14.00 -20.49 -11.31
CA ARG A 99 14.96 -21.12 -10.38
C ARG A 99 14.39 -22.41 -9.81
N ALA A 100 13.11 -22.41 -9.41
CA ALA A 100 12.40 -23.60 -8.93
C ALA A 100 12.40 -24.73 -9.96
N LYS A 101 12.00 -24.43 -11.20
CA LYS A 101 12.01 -25.40 -12.32
C LYS A 101 13.38 -25.98 -12.61
N ARG A 102 14.45 -25.25 -12.31
CA ARG A 102 15.85 -25.70 -12.45
C ARG A 102 16.37 -26.39 -11.18
N HIS A 103 15.55 -26.61 -10.18
CA HIS A 103 15.92 -27.19 -8.88
C HIS A 103 17.11 -26.49 -8.20
N ILE A 104 17.22 -25.16 -8.37
CA ILE A 104 18.26 -24.37 -7.74
C ILE A 104 17.83 -24.08 -6.30
N ILE A 105 18.50 -24.73 -5.35
CA ILE A 105 18.25 -24.49 -3.93
C ILE A 105 18.60 -23.05 -3.59
N THR A 106 17.67 -22.37 -2.95
CA THR A 106 17.78 -20.94 -2.61
C THR A 106 17.39 -20.76 -1.14
N THR A 107 18.16 -20.00 -0.37
CA THR A 107 17.82 -19.65 1.01
C THR A 107 17.06 -18.33 1.05
N MET A 108 16.41 -18.03 2.19
CA MET A 108 15.75 -16.74 2.38
C MET A 108 16.72 -15.55 2.29
N ALA A 109 17.99 -15.75 2.73
CA ALA A 109 19.04 -14.75 2.57
C ALA A 109 19.46 -14.56 1.10
N ASP A 110 19.49 -15.65 0.31
CA ASP A 110 19.75 -15.55 -1.13
C ASP A 110 18.67 -14.79 -1.87
N TRP A 111 17.40 -14.95 -1.49
CA TRP A 111 16.29 -14.22 -2.12
C TRP A 111 16.44 -12.70 -1.97
N LYS A 112 16.87 -12.22 -0.79
CA LYS A 112 17.16 -10.78 -0.60
C LYS A 112 18.24 -10.32 -1.58
N ARG A 113 19.36 -11.04 -1.66
CA ARG A 113 20.48 -10.72 -2.57
C ARG A 113 20.04 -10.72 -4.04
N TYR A 114 19.21 -11.69 -4.44
CA TYR A 114 18.70 -11.75 -5.82
C TYR A 114 17.75 -10.60 -6.13
N LEU A 115 16.94 -10.18 -5.18
CA LEU A 115 16.11 -9.00 -5.36
C LEU A 115 16.96 -7.74 -5.53
N GLU A 116 17.99 -7.54 -4.71
CA GLU A 116 18.92 -6.42 -4.84
C GLU A 116 19.59 -6.39 -6.23
N GLN A 117 20.07 -7.56 -6.68
CA GLN A 117 20.67 -7.67 -8.01
C GLN A 117 19.67 -7.44 -9.14
N PHE A 118 18.47 -7.96 -9.02
CA PHE A 118 17.40 -7.77 -10.00
C PHE A 118 16.99 -6.29 -10.11
N LEU A 119 16.79 -5.63 -9.00
CA LEU A 119 16.45 -4.21 -8.98
C LEU A 119 17.58 -3.36 -9.54
N GLY A 120 18.82 -3.62 -9.12
CA GLY A 120 20.00 -2.91 -9.64
C GLY A 120 20.23 -3.12 -11.14
N ALA A 121 19.99 -4.33 -11.67
CA ALA A 121 20.11 -4.61 -13.10
C ALA A 121 19.05 -3.92 -13.97
N ASN A 122 17.95 -3.47 -13.35
CA ASN A 122 16.88 -2.71 -14.00
C ASN A 122 16.89 -1.22 -13.61
N ASP A 123 18.03 -0.70 -13.16
CA ASP A 123 18.26 0.70 -12.80
C ASP A 123 17.40 1.22 -11.63
N TYR A 124 16.80 0.32 -10.83
CA TYR A 124 16.10 0.70 -9.62
C TYR A 124 17.07 0.88 -8.46
N ASN A 125 17.07 2.07 -7.88
CA ASN A 125 17.86 2.36 -6.68
C ASN A 125 17.07 1.99 -5.41
N ALA A 126 17.02 0.72 -5.08
CA ALA A 126 16.33 0.19 -3.90
C ALA A 126 17.34 -0.27 -2.85
N GLN A 127 18.16 0.65 -2.34
CA GLN A 127 18.99 0.35 -1.17
C GLN A 127 18.08 0.16 0.04
N ASP A 128 18.32 -0.91 0.80
CA ASP A 128 17.61 -1.22 2.04
C ASP A 128 17.93 -0.14 3.09
N THR A 129 17.20 0.96 3.02
CA THR A 129 17.25 2.02 4.02
C THR A 129 16.09 1.84 4.98
N ALA A 130 16.35 1.98 6.26
CA ALA A 130 15.32 1.88 7.30
C ALA A 130 14.21 2.93 7.16
N GLY A 131 14.38 3.91 6.25
CA GLY A 131 13.51 5.07 6.15
C GLY A 131 13.68 6.04 7.32
N LYS A 132 13.08 7.21 7.20
CA LYS A 132 13.12 8.26 8.24
C LYS A 132 11.90 8.21 9.16
N VAL A 133 10.87 7.47 8.76
CA VAL A 133 9.59 7.36 9.46
C VAL A 133 9.38 5.92 9.91
N SER A 134 9.10 5.73 11.18
CA SER A 134 8.74 4.42 11.73
C SER A 134 7.31 4.02 11.33
N GLN A 135 7.02 2.72 11.39
CA GLN A 135 5.67 2.20 11.17
C GLN A 135 4.66 2.77 12.19
N GLU A 136 5.11 3.03 13.42
CA GLU A 136 4.28 3.58 14.49
C GLU A 136 3.91 5.04 14.20
N GLU A 137 4.89 5.89 13.88
CA GLU A 137 4.66 7.29 13.51
C GLU A 137 3.73 7.42 12.30
N ALA A 138 3.92 6.58 11.28
CA ALA A 138 3.04 6.55 10.11
C ALA A 138 1.60 6.17 10.49
N ARG A 139 1.44 5.17 11.36
CA ARG A 139 0.13 4.73 11.84
C ARG A 139 -0.58 5.79 12.67
N GLU A 140 0.13 6.42 13.60
CA GLU A 140 -0.41 7.50 14.43
C GLU A 140 -0.87 8.69 13.58
N LYS A 141 -0.05 9.11 12.61
CA LYS A 141 -0.41 10.15 11.66
C LYS A 141 -1.66 9.78 10.87
N ALA A 142 -1.68 8.61 10.24
CA ALA A 142 -2.81 8.14 9.44
C ALA A 142 -4.11 8.05 10.26
N TYR A 143 -4.03 7.59 11.50
CA TYR A 143 -5.20 7.51 12.39
C TYR A 143 -5.66 8.89 12.85
N SER A 144 -4.76 9.82 13.12
CA SER A 144 -5.10 11.20 13.44
C SER A 144 -5.85 11.88 12.27
N GLU A 145 -5.34 11.71 11.05
CA GLU A 145 -6.00 12.23 9.85
C GLU A 145 -7.35 11.55 9.60
N TYR A 146 -7.45 10.24 9.85
CA TYR A 146 -8.71 9.51 9.70
C TYR A 146 -9.81 10.01 10.63
N GLU A 147 -9.50 10.32 11.89
CA GLU A 147 -10.51 10.84 12.83
C GLU A 147 -11.09 12.20 12.36
N LYS A 148 -10.28 13.03 11.71
CA LYS A 148 -10.75 14.27 11.08
C LYS A 148 -11.60 13.99 9.84
N TYR A 149 -11.06 13.14 8.94
CA TYR A 149 -11.72 12.77 7.68
C TYR A 149 -13.05 12.05 7.92
N LYS A 150 -13.15 11.22 8.95
CA LYS A 150 -14.37 10.50 9.31
C LYS A 150 -15.57 11.45 9.47
N VAL A 151 -15.36 12.61 10.09
CA VAL A 151 -16.41 13.60 10.27
C VAL A 151 -16.89 14.14 8.93
N ILE A 152 -15.97 14.38 7.99
CA ILE A 152 -16.28 14.85 6.63
C ILE A 152 -17.03 13.74 5.88
N GLN A 153 -16.53 12.53 5.93
CA GLN A 153 -17.12 11.37 5.27
C GLN A 153 -18.53 11.06 5.81
N ASP A 154 -18.74 11.16 7.13
CA ASP A 154 -20.05 10.90 7.74
C ASP A 154 -21.11 11.92 7.29
N ARG A 155 -20.71 13.16 6.98
CA ARG A 155 -21.61 14.21 6.46
C ARG A 155 -21.94 14.03 4.98
N SER A 156 -21.01 13.49 4.18
CA SER A 156 -21.16 13.37 2.72
C SER A 156 -21.64 11.98 2.25
N PHE A 157 -21.64 10.98 3.14
CA PHE A 157 -21.99 9.63 2.78
C PHE A 157 -23.50 9.44 2.64
N ILE A 158 -23.93 9.09 1.43
CA ILE A 158 -25.30 8.66 1.12
C ILE A 158 -25.31 7.13 1.12
N SER A 159 -26.13 6.51 1.96
CA SER A 159 -26.24 5.05 2.02
C SER A 159 -26.89 4.49 0.75
N ASP A 160 -26.66 3.21 0.43
CA ASP A 160 -27.32 2.55 -0.69
C ASP A 160 -28.83 2.52 -0.52
N PHE A 161 -29.31 2.49 0.72
CA PHE A 161 -30.73 2.58 1.04
C PHE A 161 -31.32 3.96 0.66
N ASP A 162 -30.62 5.04 0.96
CA ASP A 162 -31.05 6.40 0.63
C ASP A 162 -31.01 6.63 -0.89
N ARG A 163 -30.00 6.11 -1.57
CA ARG A 163 -29.91 6.11 -3.05
C ARG A 163 -31.07 5.35 -3.69
N PHE A 164 -31.44 4.19 -3.15
CA PHE A 164 -32.53 3.36 -3.65
C PHE A 164 -33.90 4.02 -3.46
N ASN A 165 -34.11 4.73 -2.36
CA ASN A 165 -35.37 5.41 -2.06
C ASN A 165 -35.55 6.74 -2.80
N GLY A 166 -34.58 7.18 -3.60
CA GLY A 166 -34.69 8.42 -4.40
C GLY A 166 -34.68 9.69 -3.56
N ASP A 167 -34.21 9.63 -2.32
CA ASP A 167 -34.02 10.78 -1.45
C ASP A 167 -32.79 11.60 -1.84
N ASP A 168 -32.62 11.88 -3.13
CA ASP A 168 -31.64 12.84 -3.66
C ASP A 168 -31.83 14.29 -3.11
N LYS A 169 -32.78 14.47 -2.21
CA LYS A 169 -33.14 15.80 -1.63
C LYS A 169 -32.34 16.15 -0.38
N LEU A 170 -31.49 15.27 0.12
CA LEU A 170 -30.64 15.54 1.27
C LEU A 170 -29.18 15.74 0.87
N LEU A 171 -28.90 16.58 -0.14
CA LEU A 171 -27.61 17.21 -0.28
C LEU A 171 -27.54 18.38 0.71
N PRO A 172 -26.75 18.30 1.80
CA PRO A 172 -26.70 19.36 2.80
C PRO A 172 -25.69 20.45 2.42
N PHE A 173 -25.60 20.89 1.17
CA PHE A 173 -24.77 22.01 0.76
C PHE A 173 -25.37 22.84 -0.35
N ASP A 174 -26.43 23.57 -0.04
CA ASP A 174 -26.55 24.93 -0.53
C ASP A 174 -26.06 25.88 0.57
N ILE A 175 -24.76 25.97 0.74
CA ILE A 175 -24.15 27.14 1.33
C ILE A 175 -24.00 28.14 0.18
N ASN A 176 -25.08 28.83 -0.09
CA ASN A 176 -25.04 30.07 -0.86
C ASN A 176 -24.41 31.14 0.04
N PRO A 177 -23.19 31.63 -0.23
CA PRO A 177 -22.54 32.65 0.59
C PRO A 177 -23.10 34.05 0.37
N ASN A 178 -24.22 34.18 -0.38
CA ASN A 178 -24.85 35.48 -0.73
C ASN A 178 -26.28 35.55 -0.24
N ASN A 179 -26.55 35.42 1.05
CA ASN A 179 -27.73 35.93 1.70
C ASN A 179 -27.31 36.72 2.96
N GLU A 180 -26.88 37.93 2.69
CA GLU A 180 -27.19 39.19 3.38
C GLU A 180 -27.23 40.30 2.37
#